data_d7937af131060378ccdf7f2bff537d5c
#
_entry.id   d7937af131060378ccdf7f2bff537d5c
#
_cell.length_a   1.000
_cell.length_b   1.000
_cell.length_c   1.000
_cell.angle_alpha   90.00
_cell.angle_beta   90.00
_cell.angle_gamma   90.00
#
_symmetry.space_group_name_H-M   'P 1'
#
loop_
_entity.id
_entity.type
_entity.pdbx_description
1 polymer ?
#
loop_
_entity_poly.entity_id
_entity_poly.type
_entity_poly.pdbx_seq_one_letter_code
_entity_poly.pdbx_strand_id
1 'polypeptide(L)'
;FDNLRSAGGLVLGTTTTPLATAQDFDVALPALESLGQLSVNGNTVVKLDLPKLISTGTIYINAAKLSVFNVPALKECTGDLTILSGTNASTGNKALAALGLSSLEKVTGSLSLQYLGELQLLELPKIASIGGNCTLTYLTQLKVLNMPELVHLGGAFTWNYLTAATTFAMPKVPSLASFSLSDSSSAAMLSSIDLSSLEEVRADFKIDTKFSSDRLELPALETIGGQFYPRYLSLIETLSIPRLSACENIYFYQLNLLPSLDLSGVKSLPKVELIACYKLAKVRVQKNALGDLSLNGGSKLCDFTALEGA
;
A
#
# COMPACT_ATOMS: atom_id res chain seq x y z
N PHE A 1 -13.72 -2.28 -35.51
CA PHE A 1 -14.59 -2.33 -34.30
C PHE A 1 -14.97 -0.92 -33.80
N ASP A 2 -14.98 0.08 -34.68
CA ASP A 2 -15.16 1.49 -34.28
C ASP A 2 -16.53 1.80 -33.62
N ASN A 3 -17.53 0.96 -33.85
CA ASN A 3 -18.88 1.11 -33.28
C ASN A 3 -19.22 0.09 -32.18
N LEU A 4 -18.26 -0.75 -31.75
CA LEU A 4 -18.49 -1.73 -30.70
C LEU A 4 -18.64 -1.02 -29.35
N ARG A 5 -19.82 -1.06 -28.73
CA ARG A 5 -20.09 -0.41 -27.44
C ARG A 5 -19.99 -1.33 -26.24
N SER A 6 -20.27 -2.62 -26.45
CA SER A 6 -20.19 -3.60 -25.37
C SER A 6 -19.72 -4.97 -25.87
N ALA A 7 -19.01 -5.70 -25.02
CA ALA A 7 -18.60 -7.06 -25.27
C ALA A 7 -18.55 -7.86 -23.96
N GLY A 8 -18.75 -9.18 -24.08
CA GLY A 8 -18.58 -10.11 -22.94
C GLY A 8 -17.14 -10.21 -22.46
N GLY A 9 -16.16 -10.01 -23.34
CA GLY A 9 -14.75 -10.01 -22.97
C GLY A 9 -13.84 -9.64 -24.13
N LEU A 10 -12.69 -9.10 -23.80
CA LEU A 10 -11.54 -8.95 -24.68
C LEU A 10 -10.39 -9.79 -24.10
N VAL A 11 -10.01 -10.85 -24.79
CA VAL A 11 -8.95 -11.76 -24.35
C VAL A 11 -7.86 -11.83 -25.42
N LEU A 12 -6.67 -11.41 -25.07
CA LEU A 12 -5.48 -11.39 -25.90
C LEU A 12 -4.40 -12.28 -25.26
N GLY A 13 -4.30 -13.54 -25.72
CA GLY A 13 -3.50 -14.57 -25.08
C GLY A 13 -4.12 -15.08 -23.78
N THR A 14 -3.58 -16.17 -23.26
CA THR A 14 -3.99 -16.76 -21.97
C THR A 14 -2.75 -17.05 -21.11
N THR A 15 -2.93 -17.43 -19.86
CA THR A 15 -1.82 -17.84 -18.98
C THR A 15 -1.10 -19.10 -19.49
N THR A 16 -1.80 -19.97 -20.21
CA THR A 16 -1.26 -21.20 -20.81
C THR A 16 -0.72 -20.99 -22.22
N THR A 17 -1.30 -20.04 -22.96
CA THR A 17 -0.92 -19.69 -24.33
C THR A 17 -0.76 -18.18 -24.45
N PRO A 18 0.32 -17.61 -23.95
CA PRO A 18 0.60 -16.17 -24.10
C PRO A 18 0.82 -15.85 -25.57
N LEU A 19 0.51 -14.60 -25.98
CA LEU A 19 0.88 -14.10 -27.29
C LEU A 19 2.40 -14.10 -27.42
N ALA A 20 2.93 -15.08 -28.12
CA ALA A 20 4.36 -15.23 -28.35
C ALA A 20 4.69 -14.86 -29.80
N THR A 21 5.82 -14.23 -30.02
CA THR A 21 6.49 -14.04 -31.33
C THR A 21 5.76 -13.26 -32.42
N ALA A 22 4.55 -12.76 -32.19
CA ALA A 22 3.88 -11.88 -33.14
C ALA A 22 4.55 -10.50 -33.20
N GLN A 23 4.32 -9.79 -34.27
CA GLN A 23 4.69 -8.38 -34.37
C GLN A 23 3.96 -7.56 -33.28
N ASP A 24 4.65 -6.57 -32.73
CA ASP A 24 4.04 -5.63 -31.78
C ASP A 24 2.82 -4.93 -32.40
N PHE A 25 1.74 -4.76 -31.64
CA PHE A 25 0.52 -4.14 -32.14
C PHE A 25 -0.20 -3.33 -31.05
N ASP A 26 -1.03 -2.41 -31.54
CA ASP A 26 -1.91 -1.57 -30.72
C ASP A 26 -3.34 -2.11 -30.78
N VAL A 27 -4.05 -1.96 -29.67
CA VAL A 27 -5.48 -2.24 -29.59
C VAL A 27 -6.21 -0.95 -29.29
N ALA A 28 -7.13 -0.57 -30.17
CA ALA A 28 -7.97 0.60 -29.99
C ALA A 28 -9.44 0.23 -30.22
N LEU A 29 -10.29 0.51 -29.22
CA LEU A 29 -11.74 0.32 -29.27
C LEU A 29 -12.41 1.63 -28.83
N PRO A 30 -12.51 2.62 -29.72
CA PRO A 30 -12.84 4.00 -29.36
C PRO A 30 -14.29 4.20 -28.91
N ALA A 31 -15.20 3.26 -29.22
CA ALA A 31 -16.60 3.35 -28.83
C ALA A 31 -16.96 2.41 -27.66
N LEU A 32 -16.05 1.58 -27.16
CA LEU A 32 -16.35 0.57 -26.15
C LEU A 32 -16.65 1.23 -24.81
N GLU A 33 -17.84 0.98 -24.29
CA GLU A 33 -18.38 1.56 -23.04
C GLU A 33 -18.40 0.55 -21.90
N SER A 34 -18.60 -0.74 -22.20
CA SER A 34 -18.63 -1.80 -21.19
C SER A 34 -17.99 -3.10 -21.67
N LEU A 35 -17.34 -3.80 -20.74
CA LEU A 35 -16.64 -5.04 -20.99
C LEU A 35 -16.81 -6.00 -19.81
N GLY A 36 -17.21 -7.25 -20.08
CA GLY A 36 -17.32 -8.25 -19.02
C GLY A 36 -15.97 -8.69 -18.47
N GLN A 37 -14.93 -8.74 -19.31
CA GLN A 37 -13.57 -9.10 -18.92
C GLN A 37 -12.56 -8.47 -19.87
N LEU A 38 -11.46 -7.94 -19.31
CA LEU A 38 -10.27 -7.55 -20.06
C LEU A 38 -9.10 -8.43 -19.61
N SER A 39 -8.59 -9.25 -20.52
CA SER A 39 -7.45 -10.12 -20.25
C SER A 39 -6.40 -9.97 -21.35
N VAL A 40 -5.21 -9.52 -20.97
CA VAL A 40 -4.06 -9.42 -21.88
C VAL A 40 -2.89 -10.19 -21.29
N ASN A 41 -2.42 -11.19 -21.99
CA ASN A 41 -1.27 -11.98 -21.57
C ASN A 41 -0.30 -12.18 -22.74
N GLY A 42 0.82 -11.50 -22.69
CA GLY A 42 1.87 -11.57 -23.72
C GLY A 42 2.56 -10.24 -23.94
N ASN A 43 3.70 -10.30 -24.62
CA ASN A 43 4.63 -9.18 -24.75
C ASN A 43 4.54 -8.44 -26.09
N THR A 44 3.43 -8.55 -26.80
CA THR A 44 3.25 -7.95 -28.15
C THR A 44 2.26 -6.80 -28.17
N VAL A 45 1.46 -6.61 -27.09
CA VAL A 45 0.57 -5.46 -26.95
C VAL A 45 1.37 -4.29 -26.42
N VAL A 46 1.45 -3.21 -27.21
CA VAL A 46 2.18 -1.98 -26.85
C VAL A 46 1.25 -0.91 -26.36
N LYS A 47 0.07 -0.78 -26.95
CA LYS A 47 -0.94 0.21 -26.57
C LYS A 47 -2.30 -0.45 -26.41
N LEU A 48 -2.99 -0.07 -25.38
CA LEU A 48 -4.39 -0.42 -25.13
C LEU A 48 -5.17 0.86 -24.88
N ASP A 49 -6.03 1.22 -25.86
CA ASP A 49 -6.73 2.49 -25.93
C ASP A 49 -8.26 2.26 -25.92
N LEU A 50 -8.87 2.46 -24.78
CA LEU A 50 -10.29 2.23 -24.53
C LEU A 50 -10.93 3.52 -23.91
N PRO A 51 -10.94 4.63 -24.63
CA PRO A 51 -11.19 5.96 -24.05
C PRO A 51 -12.60 6.15 -23.49
N LYS A 52 -13.58 5.35 -23.92
CA LYS A 52 -14.96 5.42 -23.46
C LYS A 52 -15.36 4.29 -22.52
N LEU A 53 -14.45 3.39 -22.16
CA LEU A 53 -14.76 2.30 -21.25
C LEU A 53 -15.16 2.85 -19.87
N ILE A 54 -16.42 2.65 -19.48
CA ILE A 54 -16.99 3.13 -18.21
C ILE A 54 -16.94 2.06 -17.15
N SER A 55 -17.18 0.80 -17.52
CA SER A 55 -17.22 -0.32 -16.58
C SER A 55 -16.63 -1.59 -17.19
N THR A 56 -16.03 -2.39 -16.33
CA THR A 56 -15.54 -3.72 -16.70
C THR A 56 -15.73 -4.70 -15.55
N GLY A 57 -15.72 -6.00 -15.87
CA GLY A 57 -15.61 -7.05 -14.88
C GLY A 57 -14.20 -7.11 -14.30
N THR A 58 -13.47 -8.17 -14.64
CA THR A 58 -12.06 -8.31 -14.23
C THR A 58 -11.13 -7.67 -15.26
N ILE A 59 -10.10 -6.99 -14.77
CA ILE A 59 -8.94 -6.58 -15.58
C ILE A 59 -7.74 -7.44 -15.17
N TYR A 60 -7.17 -8.15 -16.14
CA TYR A 60 -5.91 -8.86 -15.97
C TYR A 60 -4.96 -8.51 -17.10
N ILE A 61 -3.87 -7.84 -16.81
CA ILE A 61 -2.85 -7.45 -17.80
C ILE A 61 -1.49 -7.96 -17.33
N ASN A 62 -0.86 -8.80 -18.17
CA ASN A 62 0.51 -9.27 -18.02
C ASN A 62 1.25 -9.02 -19.33
N ALA A 63 1.78 -7.80 -19.50
CA ALA A 63 2.34 -7.32 -20.77
C ALA A 63 3.58 -6.45 -20.55
N ALA A 64 4.78 -7.02 -20.78
CA ALA A 64 6.04 -6.32 -20.51
C ALA A 64 6.32 -5.13 -21.43
N LYS A 65 5.74 -5.09 -22.63
CA LYS A 65 5.92 -4.01 -23.61
C LYS A 65 4.80 -2.97 -23.56
N LEU A 66 3.77 -3.13 -22.74
CA LEU A 66 2.67 -2.17 -22.66
C LEU A 66 3.22 -0.81 -22.21
N SER A 67 3.13 0.18 -23.07
CA SER A 67 3.57 1.56 -22.80
C SER A 67 2.41 2.51 -22.54
N VAL A 68 1.22 2.17 -23.04
CA VAL A 68 0.00 2.96 -22.89
C VAL A 68 -1.17 2.07 -22.49
N PHE A 69 -1.78 2.36 -21.34
CA PHE A 69 -3.07 1.85 -20.93
C PHE A 69 -4.00 3.03 -20.69
N ASN A 70 -4.86 3.33 -21.67
CA ASN A 70 -5.70 4.52 -21.68
C ASN A 70 -7.17 4.14 -21.46
N VAL A 71 -7.67 4.40 -20.27
CA VAL A 71 -9.05 4.14 -19.83
C VAL A 71 -9.61 5.31 -19.01
N PRO A 72 -9.57 6.55 -19.53
CA PRO A 72 -9.87 7.76 -18.75
C PRO A 72 -11.31 7.85 -18.24
N ALA A 73 -12.25 7.14 -18.88
CA ALA A 73 -13.65 7.10 -18.47
C ALA A 73 -13.99 5.97 -17.49
N LEU A 74 -13.06 5.08 -17.19
CA LEU A 74 -13.31 3.89 -16.35
C LEU A 74 -13.66 4.31 -14.92
N LYS A 75 -14.89 3.96 -14.50
CA LYS A 75 -15.42 4.26 -13.16
C LYS A 75 -15.44 3.04 -12.25
N GLU A 76 -15.76 1.89 -12.80
CA GLU A 76 -15.96 0.67 -12.00
C GLU A 76 -15.30 -0.55 -12.61
N CYS A 77 -14.59 -1.30 -11.76
CA CYS A 77 -14.18 -2.66 -12.00
C CYS A 77 -14.93 -3.57 -11.03
N THR A 78 -15.86 -4.40 -11.56
CA THR A 78 -16.72 -5.27 -10.71
C THR A 78 -16.04 -6.56 -10.27
N GLY A 79 -14.82 -6.82 -10.72
CA GLY A 79 -13.93 -7.89 -10.30
C GLY A 79 -12.61 -7.35 -9.80
N ASP A 80 -11.55 -8.12 -9.97
CA ASP A 80 -10.18 -7.70 -9.66
C ASP A 80 -9.61 -6.80 -10.76
N LEU A 81 -8.79 -5.83 -10.36
CA LEU A 81 -7.94 -5.06 -11.25
C LEU A 81 -6.49 -5.45 -11.01
N THR A 82 -5.92 -6.21 -11.94
CA THR A 82 -4.54 -6.69 -11.86
C THR A 82 -3.76 -6.24 -13.09
N ILE A 83 -2.71 -5.46 -12.88
CA ILE A 83 -1.72 -5.11 -13.91
C ILE A 83 -0.37 -5.54 -13.39
N LEU A 84 0.22 -6.50 -14.07
CA LEU A 84 1.55 -6.98 -13.72
C LEU A 84 2.38 -7.19 -14.99
N SER A 85 3.66 -7.34 -14.82
CA SER A 85 4.51 -7.71 -15.92
C SER A 85 5.64 -8.62 -15.48
N GLY A 86 5.64 -9.81 -16.07
CA GLY A 86 6.62 -10.84 -15.72
C GLY A 86 6.43 -11.39 -14.30
N THR A 87 7.45 -12.10 -13.83
CA THR A 87 7.46 -12.76 -12.52
C THR A 87 8.48 -12.16 -11.54
N ASN A 88 9.24 -11.17 -12.00
CA ASN A 88 10.29 -10.52 -11.20
C ASN A 88 10.63 -9.13 -11.75
N ALA A 89 11.37 -8.35 -10.98
CA ALA A 89 11.76 -6.98 -11.33
C ALA A 89 12.61 -6.88 -12.61
N SER A 90 13.37 -7.91 -12.98
CA SER A 90 14.23 -7.89 -14.16
C SER A 90 13.44 -8.04 -15.46
N THR A 91 12.33 -8.78 -15.41
CA THR A 91 11.45 -9.06 -16.56
C THR A 91 10.19 -8.19 -16.57
N GLY A 92 10.05 -7.30 -15.59
CA GLY A 92 8.92 -6.41 -15.44
C GLY A 92 8.76 -5.39 -16.56
N ASN A 93 7.62 -4.70 -16.57
CA ASN A 93 7.32 -3.67 -17.56
C ASN A 93 8.25 -2.46 -17.38
N LYS A 94 8.95 -2.13 -18.45
CA LYS A 94 9.90 -1.00 -18.53
C LYS A 94 9.42 0.10 -19.47
N ALA A 95 8.14 0.14 -19.77
CA ALA A 95 7.57 1.08 -20.73
C ALA A 95 6.39 1.90 -20.18
N LEU A 96 5.63 1.37 -19.24
CA LEU A 96 4.44 2.03 -18.67
C LEU A 96 4.89 3.05 -17.60
N ALA A 97 4.98 4.31 -17.98
CA ALA A 97 5.43 5.39 -17.09
C ALA A 97 4.29 6.03 -16.30
N ALA A 98 3.07 5.96 -16.78
CA ALA A 98 1.88 6.52 -16.14
C ALA A 98 0.69 5.58 -16.25
N LEU A 99 -0.15 5.57 -15.23
CA LEU A 99 -1.39 4.83 -15.17
C LEU A 99 -2.51 5.80 -14.75
N GLY A 100 -3.27 6.25 -15.76
CA GLY A 100 -4.35 7.20 -15.58
C GLY A 100 -5.66 6.50 -15.26
N LEU A 101 -5.96 6.33 -13.98
CA LEU A 101 -7.23 5.82 -13.46
C LEU A 101 -8.04 6.94 -12.79
N SER A 102 -7.98 8.13 -13.37
CA SER A 102 -8.48 9.37 -12.76
C SER A 102 -10.00 9.40 -12.54
N SER A 103 -10.74 8.56 -13.27
CA SER A 103 -12.20 8.42 -13.09
C SER A 103 -12.59 7.19 -12.27
N LEU A 104 -11.64 6.32 -11.89
CA LEU A 104 -11.94 5.09 -11.18
C LEU A 104 -12.46 5.40 -9.76
N GLU A 105 -13.69 4.96 -9.50
CA GLU A 105 -14.41 5.18 -8.25
C GLU A 105 -14.44 3.91 -7.39
N LYS A 106 -14.47 2.73 -8.04
CA LYS A 106 -14.67 1.45 -7.33
C LYS A 106 -13.97 0.28 -8.00
N VAL A 107 -13.35 -0.55 -7.18
CA VAL A 107 -12.91 -1.92 -7.49
C VAL A 107 -13.61 -2.85 -6.51
N THR A 108 -14.47 -3.75 -7.00
CA THR A 108 -15.22 -4.67 -6.10
C THR A 108 -14.34 -5.78 -5.55
N GLY A 109 -13.36 -6.22 -6.34
CA GLY A 109 -12.33 -7.17 -5.93
C GLY A 109 -11.07 -6.48 -5.39
N SER A 110 -9.93 -7.05 -5.67
CA SER A 110 -8.61 -6.55 -5.28
C SER A 110 -8.01 -5.64 -6.36
N LEU A 111 -7.21 -4.66 -5.93
CA LEU A 111 -6.33 -3.86 -6.77
C LEU A 111 -4.89 -4.36 -6.62
N SER A 112 -4.27 -4.80 -7.73
CA SER A 112 -2.91 -5.33 -7.72
C SER A 112 -2.08 -4.76 -8.86
N LEU A 113 -1.02 -4.02 -8.53
CA LEU A 113 -0.05 -3.47 -9.49
C LEU A 113 1.33 -4.00 -9.13
N GLN A 114 1.96 -4.75 -10.05
CA GLN A 114 3.20 -5.46 -9.75
C GLN A 114 4.21 -5.39 -10.90
N TYR A 115 5.49 -5.20 -10.55
CA TYR A 115 6.61 -5.20 -11.51
C TYR A 115 6.49 -4.14 -12.62
N LEU A 116 5.93 -2.97 -12.29
CA LEU A 116 5.84 -1.80 -13.18
C LEU A 116 6.95 -0.81 -12.80
N GLY A 117 8.20 -1.19 -13.09
CA GLY A 117 9.38 -0.49 -12.58
C GLY A 117 9.55 0.95 -13.06
N GLU A 118 8.98 1.32 -14.21
CA GLU A 118 9.03 2.67 -14.77
C GLU A 118 7.80 3.52 -14.42
N LEU A 119 6.83 2.96 -13.67
CA LEU A 119 5.63 3.71 -13.29
C LEU A 119 5.99 4.84 -12.32
N GLN A 120 5.89 6.08 -12.82
CA GLN A 120 6.18 7.30 -12.05
C GLN A 120 4.91 7.96 -11.51
N LEU A 121 3.79 7.78 -12.22
CA LEU A 121 2.52 8.41 -11.91
C LEU A 121 1.39 7.38 -11.84
N LEU A 122 0.75 7.30 -10.69
CA LEU A 122 -0.49 6.54 -10.47
C LEU A 122 -1.55 7.51 -9.93
N GLU A 123 -2.58 7.74 -10.74
CA GLU A 123 -3.65 8.67 -10.39
C GLU A 123 -4.91 7.92 -9.97
N LEU A 124 -5.28 8.05 -8.70
CA LEU A 124 -6.48 7.46 -8.09
C LEU A 124 -7.28 8.51 -7.28
N PRO A 125 -7.56 9.70 -7.85
CA PRO A 125 -8.14 10.79 -7.07
C PRO A 125 -9.60 10.55 -6.64
N LYS A 126 -10.31 9.64 -7.31
CA LYS A 126 -11.74 9.38 -7.06
C LYS A 126 -12.01 7.99 -6.48
N ILE A 127 -10.99 7.17 -6.33
CA ILE A 127 -11.19 5.82 -5.77
C ILE A 127 -11.78 5.91 -4.36
N ALA A 128 -13.00 5.43 -4.18
CA ALA A 128 -13.71 5.45 -2.91
C ALA A 128 -13.76 4.08 -2.24
N SER A 129 -13.70 3.00 -3.03
CA SER A 129 -13.82 1.64 -2.49
C SER A 129 -12.95 0.63 -3.24
N ILE A 130 -12.25 -0.20 -2.48
CA ILE A 130 -11.59 -1.43 -2.91
C ILE A 130 -12.11 -2.54 -2.00
N GLY A 131 -12.83 -3.52 -2.55
CA GLY A 131 -13.49 -4.56 -1.75
C GLY A 131 -12.54 -5.63 -1.21
N GLY A 132 -11.42 -5.88 -1.91
CA GLY A 132 -10.39 -6.84 -1.52
C GLY A 132 -9.11 -6.17 -1.04
N ASN A 133 -7.97 -6.76 -1.37
CA ASN A 133 -6.64 -6.24 -1.04
C ASN A 133 -6.20 -5.13 -2.01
N CYS A 134 -5.35 -4.22 -1.52
CA CYS A 134 -4.58 -3.31 -2.34
C CYS A 134 -3.09 -3.68 -2.26
N THR A 135 -2.53 -4.20 -3.36
CA THR A 135 -1.16 -4.69 -3.41
C THR A 135 -0.36 -3.96 -4.48
N LEU A 136 0.68 -3.27 -4.04
CA LEU A 136 1.63 -2.54 -4.89
C LEU A 136 3.03 -3.12 -4.65
N THR A 137 3.65 -3.69 -5.68
CA THR A 137 4.94 -4.37 -5.50
C THR A 137 5.88 -4.06 -6.67
N TYR A 138 7.12 -3.70 -6.37
CA TYR A 138 8.13 -3.34 -7.39
C TYR A 138 7.69 -2.19 -8.31
N LEU A 139 7.09 -1.14 -7.74
CA LEU A 139 6.81 0.14 -8.40
C LEU A 139 7.95 1.12 -8.08
N THR A 140 9.15 0.80 -8.55
CA THR A 140 10.40 1.38 -8.05
C THR A 140 10.61 2.86 -8.37
N GLN A 141 9.87 3.41 -9.33
CA GLN A 141 9.90 4.83 -9.69
C GLN A 141 8.69 5.63 -9.15
N LEU A 142 7.72 4.96 -8.53
CA LEU A 142 6.53 5.64 -7.98
C LEU A 142 6.89 6.43 -6.73
N LYS A 143 6.75 7.76 -6.79
CA LYS A 143 7.12 8.68 -5.70
C LYS A 143 5.98 8.96 -4.75
N VAL A 144 4.77 9.10 -5.28
CA VAL A 144 3.59 9.55 -4.55
C VAL A 144 2.48 8.54 -4.73
N LEU A 145 1.88 8.10 -3.64
CA LEU A 145 0.62 7.39 -3.65
C LEU A 145 -0.37 8.16 -2.78
N ASN A 146 -1.42 8.65 -3.43
CA ASN A 146 -2.48 9.41 -2.78
C ASN A 146 -3.84 8.88 -3.21
N MET A 147 -4.64 8.44 -2.25
CA MET A 147 -6.02 7.97 -2.42
C MET A 147 -6.96 8.78 -1.50
N PRO A 148 -7.18 10.07 -1.80
CA PRO A 148 -7.82 11.01 -0.88
C PRO A 148 -9.30 10.72 -0.62
N GLU A 149 -9.96 10.00 -1.52
CA GLU A 149 -11.39 9.67 -1.41
C GLU A 149 -11.62 8.22 -0.95
N LEU A 150 -10.57 7.42 -0.75
CA LEU A 150 -10.72 6.03 -0.32
C LEU A 150 -11.25 5.96 1.12
N VAL A 151 -12.48 5.45 1.26
CA VAL A 151 -13.17 5.27 2.55
C VAL A 151 -13.35 3.80 2.90
N HIS A 152 -13.21 2.89 1.94
CA HIS A 152 -13.36 1.46 2.16
C HIS A 152 -12.24 0.66 1.49
N LEU A 153 -11.47 -0.05 2.29
CA LEU A 153 -10.54 -1.10 1.87
C LEU A 153 -10.86 -2.37 2.67
N GLY A 154 -11.46 -3.36 2.00
CA GLY A 154 -11.97 -4.56 2.68
C GLY A 154 -10.88 -5.51 3.16
N GLY A 155 -9.72 -5.47 2.52
CA GLY A 155 -8.59 -6.36 2.77
C GLY A 155 -7.36 -5.66 3.35
N ALA A 156 -6.22 -6.22 3.02
CA ALA A 156 -4.90 -5.71 3.39
C ALA A 156 -4.42 -4.61 2.44
N PHE A 157 -3.68 -3.65 2.98
CA PHE A 157 -2.85 -2.74 2.20
C PHE A 157 -1.40 -3.19 2.25
N THR A 158 -0.77 -3.36 1.08
CA THR A 158 0.63 -3.74 0.96
C THR A 158 1.32 -2.91 -0.13
N TRP A 159 2.39 -2.21 0.22
CA TRP A 159 3.29 -1.57 -0.73
C TRP A 159 4.73 -1.99 -0.43
N ASN A 160 5.26 -2.85 -1.27
CA ASN A 160 6.61 -3.41 -1.11
C ASN A 160 7.55 -2.91 -2.21
N TYR A 161 8.85 -2.81 -1.88
CA TYR A 161 9.90 -2.32 -2.79
C TYR A 161 9.60 -0.91 -3.32
N LEU A 162 9.31 0.01 -2.38
CA LEU A 162 8.92 1.40 -2.63
C LEU A 162 10.15 2.33 -2.74
N THR A 163 11.12 1.99 -3.56
CA THR A 163 12.46 2.61 -3.56
C THR A 163 12.53 4.11 -3.85
N ALA A 164 11.55 4.66 -4.57
CA ALA A 164 11.46 6.09 -4.85
C ALA A 164 10.39 6.83 -4.04
N ALA A 165 9.63 6.12 -3.19
CA ALA A 165 8.47 6.69 -2.51
C ALA A 165 8.88 7.82 -1.55
N THR A 166 8.16 8.94 -1.64
CA THR A 166 8.32 10.10 -0.77
C THR A 166 7.08 10.37 0.06
N THR A 167 5.88 10.15 -0.48
CA THR A 167 4.62 10.42 0.21
C THR A 167 3.61 9.31 0.03
N PHE A 168 2.85 9.05 1.10
CA PHE A 168 1.76 8.10 1.14
C PHE A 168 0.57 8.67 1.90
N ALA A 169 -0.64 8.60 1.33
CA ALA A 169 -1.83 9.08 1.99
C ALA A 169 -3.09 8.26 1.67
N MET A 170 -3.79 7.85 2.72
CA MET A 170 -5.16 7.32 2.72
C MET A 170 -5.93 7.94 3.91
N PRO A 171 -6.21 9.25 3.88
CA PRO A 171 -6.66 9.99 5.06
C PRO A 171 -8.05 9.63 5.57
N LYS A 172 -8.88 8.97 4.76
CA LYS A 172 -10.29 8.67 5.08
C LYS A 172 -10.56 7.19 5.39
N VAL A 173 -9.55 6.32 5.33
CA VAL A 173 -9.74 4.87 5.61
C VAL A 173 -9.80 4.62 7.10
N PRO A 174 -10.93 4.12 7.66
CA PRO A 174 -11.05 3.91 9.10
C PRO A 174 -10.51 2.55 9.57
N SER A 175 -10.53 1.54 8.72
CA SER A 175 -10.07 0.20 9.11
C SER A 175 -9.42 -0.58 7.97
N LEU A 176 -8.47 -1.46 8.33
CA LEU A 176 -7.74 -2.34 7.43
C LEU A 176 -7.65 -3.75 8.00
N ALA A 177 -7.56 -4.75 7.12
CA ALA A 177 -7.22 -6.10 7.57
C ALA A 177 -5.77 -6.16 8.08
N SER A 178 -4.83 -5.60 7.33
CA SER A 178 -3.45 -5.37 7.74
C SER A 178 -2.85 -4.20 6.94
N PHE A 179 -1.75 -3.63 7.45
CA PHE A 179 -1.02 -2.55 6.80
C PHE A 179 0.46 -2.87 6.70
N SER A 180 1.03 -2.78 5.50
CA SER A 180 2.45 -3.02 5.29
C SER A 180 3.05 -2.06 4.27
N LEU A 181 4.01 -1.27 4.72
CA LEU A 181 4.96 -0.55 3.88
C LEU A 181 6.34 -1.16 4.08
N SER A 182 6.99 -1.61 3.01
CA SER A 182 8.34 -2.15 3.13
C SER A 182 9.24 -1.80 1.97
N ASP A 183 10.49 -1.49 2.29
CA ASP A 183 11.55 -1.32 1.32
C ASP A 183 12.80 -2.07 1.78
N SER A 184 13.25 -3.00 0.97
CA SER A 184 14.47 -3.75 1.21
C SER A 184 15.75 -3.02 0.73
N SER A 185 15.61 -1.90 -0.03
CA SER A 185 16.74 -1.20 -0.70
C SER A 185 17.14 -0.11 0.23
N SER A 186 17.22 0.27 1.17
CA SER A 186 17.74 1.45 1.92
C SER A 186 17.67 2.81 1.17
N ALA A 187 17.09 2.85 -0.01
CA ALA A 187 17.07 4.05 -0.87
C ALA A 187 15.83 4.94 -0.67
N ALA A 188 14.68 4.34 -0.37
CA ALA A 188 13.47 5.12 -0.14
C ALA A 188 13.54 5.87 1.19
N MET A 189 13.05 7.11 1.19
CA MET A 189 12.88 7.93 2.38
C MET A 189 11.50 8.57 2.34
N LEU A 190 10.51 7.91 2.92
CA LEU A 190 9.19 8.51 3.10
C LEU A 190 9.30 9.78 3.96
N SER A 191 8.77 10.88 3.45
CA SER A 191 8.69 12.15 4.17
C SER A 191 7.36 12.36 4.88
N SER A 192 6.31 11.69 4.40
CA SER A 192 4.99 11.77 5.02
C SER A 192 4.18 10.50 4.84
N ILE A 193 3.43 10.17 5.88
CA ILE A 193 2.38 9.16 5.89
C ILE A 193 1.13 9.83 6.48
N ASP A 194 0.02 9.81 5.74
CA ASP A 194 -1.26 10.29 6.23
C ASP A 194 -2.27 9.14 6.32
N LEU A 195 -2.55 8.73 7.55
CA LEU A 195 -3.53 7.73 7.97
C LEU A 195 -4.42 8.33 9.08
N SER A 196 -4.78 9.59 8.94
CA SER A 196 -5.39 10.38 10.02
C SER A 196 -6.74 9.85 10.53
N SER A 197 -7.49 9.12 9.68
CA SER A 197 -8.76 8.48 10.09
C SER A 197 -8.65 7.00 10.45
N LEU A 198 -7.45 6.40 10.39
CA LEU A 198 -7.29 4.97 10.66
C LEU A 198 -7.49 4.66 12.15
N GLU A 199 -8.57 3.93 12.46
CA GLU A 199 -8.97 3.55 13.81
C GLU A 199 -8.57 2.10 14.15
N GLU A 200 -8.64 1.20 13.16
CA GLU A 200 -8.42 -0.22 13.37
C GLU A 200 -7.51 -0.86 12.31
N VAL A 201 -6.57 -1.67 12.77
CA VAL A 201 -5.86 -2.67 11.96
C VAL A 201 -6.07 -4.04 12.58
N ARG A 202 -6.80 -4.92 11.90
CA ARG A 202 -7.23 -6.23 12.46
C ARG A 202 -6.09 -7.23 12.65
N ALA A 203 -5.00 -7.08 11.90
CA ALA A 203 -3.78 -7.88 12.05
C ALA A 203 -2.56 -6.94 12.22
N ASP A 204 -1.46 -7.18 11.50
CA ASP A 204 -0.22 -6.43 11.68
C ASP A 204 -0.27 -5.02 11.05
N PHE A 205 0.30 -4.05 11.77
CA PHE A 205 0.66 -2.73 11.27
C PHE A 205 2.18 -2.64 11.13
N LYS A 206 2.66 -2.64 9.90
CA LYS A 206 4.09 -2.70 9.59
C LYS A 206 4.55 -1.49 8.79
N ILE A 207 5.57 -0.80 9.29
CA ILE A 207 6.36 0.20 8.55
C ILE A 207 7.82 -0.24 8.62
N ASP A 208 8.35 -0.75 7.54
CA ASP A 208 9.69 -1.32 7.43
C ASP A 208 10.47 -0.59 6.31
N THR A 209 10.65 0.71 6.49
CA THR A 209 11.31 1.60 5.53
C THR A 209 11.94 2.79 6.25
N LYS A 210 12.88 3.47 5.60
CA LYS A 210 13.43 4.71 6.11
C LYS A 210 12.40 5.83 6.04
N PHE A 211 12.44 6.71 7.03
CA PHE A 211 11.54 7.84 7.16
C PHE A 211 12.35 9.12 7.40
N SER A 212 12.09 10.16 6.61
CA SER A 212 12.82 11.43 6.70
C SER A 212 12.13 12.48 7.59
N SER A 213 10.87 12.22 8.02
CA SER A 213 10.19 13.08 8.98
C SER A 213 10.67 12.81 10.40
N ASP A 214 10.57 13.83 11.25
CA ASP A 214 10.82 13.77 12.69
C ASP A 214 9.63 13.21 13.49
N ARG A 215 8.47 12.98 12.83
CA ARG A 215 7.24 12.53 13.50
C ARG A 215 6.45 11.52 12.70
N LEU A 216 5.82 10.59 13.42
CA LEU A 216 4.77 9.71 12.94
C LEU A 216 3.53 9.89 13.82
N GLU A 217 2.43 10.31 13.21
CA GLU A 217 1.18 10.60 13.90
C GLU A 217 0.06 9.68 13.39
N LEU A 218 -0.58 8.95 14.31
CA LEU A 218 -1.71 8.07 14.07
C LEU A 218 -2.83 8.43 15.06
N PRO A 219 -3.45 9.61 14.87
CA PRO A 219 -4.28 10.24 15.91
C PRO A 219 -5.58 9.50 16.23
N ALA A 220 -6.11 8.75 15.25
CA ALA A 220 -7.35 8.01 15.42
C ALA A 220 -7.15 6.54 15.80
N LEU A 221 -5.91 6.00 15.69
CA LEU A 221 -5.65 4.57 15.82
C LEU A 221 -5.95 4.06 17.23
N GLU A 222 -6.94 3.17 17.34
CA GLU A 222 -7.44 2.61 18.60
C GLU A 222 -6.99 1.17 18.83
N THR A 223 -6.94 0.36 17.76
CA THR A 223 -6.64 -1.07 17.89
C THR A 223 -5.73 -1.59 16.78
N ILE A 224 -4.79 -2.45 17.19
CA ILE A 224 -3.98 -3.29 16.32
C ILE A 224 -4.13 -4.72 16.81
N GLY A 225 -4.80 -5.58 16.03
CA GLY A 225 -5.07 -6.96 16.40
C GLY A 225 -3.84 -7.88 16.41
N GLY A 226 -2.79 -7.48 15.73
CA GLY A 226 -1.51 -8.18 15.67
C GLY A 226 -0.36 -7.31 16.17
N GLN A 227 0.72 -7.32 15.43
CA GLN A 227 1.96 -6.63 15.80
C GLN A 227 2.00 -5.19 15.28
N PHE A 228 2.38 -4.24 16.16
CA PHE A 228 2.82 -2.90 15.78
C PHE A 228 4.33 -2.91 15.53
N TYR A 229 4.73 -2.77 14.27
CA TYR A 229 6.07 -3.08 13.79
C TYR A 229 6.73 -1.94 12.99
N PRO A 230 7.02 -0.78 13.59
CA PRO A 230 7.81 0.27 12.96
C PRO A 230 9.31 -0.05 13.05
N ARG A 231 10.00 -0.01 11.89
CA ARG A 231 11.44 -0.26 11.77
C ARG A 231 12.12 0.80 10.92
N TYR A 232 13.40 1.05 11.21
CA TYR A 232 14.26 1.99 10.48
C TYR A 232 13.76 3.45 10.45
N LEU A 233 12.88 3.81 11.37
CA LEU A 233 12.39 5.18 11.54
C LEU A 233 13.39 5.99 12.38
N SER A 234 14.64 6.01 11.93
CA SER A 234 15.79 6.47 12.73
C SER A 234 15.80 7.96 13.04
N LEU A 235 15.04 8.77 12.29
CA LEU A 235 14.92 10.22 12.48
C LEU A 235 13.69 10.65 13.27
N ILE A 236 12.78 9.72 13.63
CA ILE A 236 11.60 10.07 14.41
C ILE A 236 11.99 10.51 15.81
N GLU A 237 11.55 11.73 16.17
CA GLU A 237 11.59 12.29 17.52
C GLU A 237 10.23 12.22 18.21
N THR A 238 9.14 12.11 17.43
CA THR A 238 7.77 12.00 17.95
C THR A 238 7.03 10.83 17.33
N LEU A 239 6.53 9.92 18.17
CA LEU A 239 5.54 8.91 17.82
C LEU A 239 4.26 9.20 18.62
N SER A 240 3.18 9.60 17.92
CA SER A 240 1.91 9.95 18.55
C SER A 240 0.82 8.93 18.18
N ILE A 241 0.37 8.17 19.16
CA ILE A 241 -0.69 7.15 19.07
C ILE A 241 -1.66 7.30 20.26
N PRO A 242 -2.27 8.49 20.45
CA PRO A 242 -2.92 8.87 21.72
C PRO A 242 -4.16 8.04 22.06
N ARG A 243 -4.78 7.39 21.08
CA ARG A 243 -6.00 6.59 21.27
C ARG A 243 -5.75 5.09 21.30
N LEU A 244 -4.52 4.65 21.11
CA LEU A 244 -4.20 3.22 21.09
C LEU A 244 -4.54 2.58 22.44
N SER A 245 -5.49 1.66 22.42
CA SER A 245 -6.01 0.97 23.59
C SER A 245 -5.73 -0.53 23.60
N ALA A 246 -5.49 -1.13 22.43
CA ALA A 246 -5.18 -2.55 22.30
C ALA A 246 -4.13 -2.78 21.19
N CYS A 247 -3.14 -3.61 21.52
CA CYS A 247 -2.14 -4.10 20.58
C CYS A 247 -1.61 -5.44 21.11
N GLU A 248 -1.48 -6.44 20.24
CA GLU A 248 -0.98 -7.73 20.69
C GLU A 248 0.51 -7.64 21.05
N ASN A 249 1.34 -7.09 20.17
CA ASN A 249 2.77 -6.95 20.39
C ASN A 249 3.30 -5.64 19.82
N ILE A 250 4.30 -5.06 20.48
CA ILE A 250 5.07 -3.92 19.99
C ILE A 250 6.50 -4.38 19.70
N TYR A 251 6.96 -4.11 18.48
CA TYR A 251 8.31 -4.39 18.06
C TYR A 251 8.91 -3.16 17.36
N PHE A 252 9.77 -2.43 18.05
CA PHE A 252 10.46 -1.25 17.50
C PHE A 252 11.93 -1.59 17.24
N TYR A 253 12.39 -1.26 16.03
CA TYR A 253 13.77 -1.47 15.63
C TYR A 253 14.36 -0.21 14.99
N GLN A 254 15.44 0.31 15.59
CA GLN A 254 16.14 1.52 15.10
C GLN A 254 15.27 2.80 15.06
N LEU A 255 14.53 3.06 16.12
CA LEU A 255 13.92 4.36 16.38
C LEU A 255 14.90 5.20 17.20
N ASN A 256 16.00 5.61 16.57
CA ASN A 256 17.22 6.07 17.26
C ASN A 256 17.05 7.40 18.00
N LEU A 257 16.17 8.29 17.52
CA LEU A 257 15.98 9.63 18.07
C LEU A 257 14.75 9.76 18.97
N LEU A 258 13.90 8.73 19.05
CA LEU A 258 12.70 8.76 19.90
C LEU A 258 13.06 8.85 21.37
N PRO A 259 12.72 9.96 22.09
CA PRO A 259 13.11 10.15 23.47
C PRO A 259 12.16 9.49 24.48
N SER A 260 10.91 9.34 24.10
CA SER A 260 9.87 8.78 24.97
C SER A 260 8.81 8.02 24.19
N LEU A 261 8.20 7.02 24.85
CA LEU A 261 7.10 6.22 24.34
C LEU A 261 5.99 6.21 25.39
N ASP A 262 4.80 6.67 24.98
CA ASP A 262 3.62 6.64 25.85
C ASP A 262 2.63 5.58 25.36
N LEU A 263 2.48 4.52 26.15
CA LEU A 263 1.58 3.40 25.97
C LEU A 263 0.57 3.32 27.11
N SER A 264 0.37 4.42 27.83
CA SER A 264 -0.51 4.44 29.02
C SER A 264 -1.99 4.21 28.68
N GLY A 265 -2.39 4.40 27.41
CA GLY A 265 -3.73 4.03 26.92
C GLY A 265 -3.95 2.55 26.70
N VAL A 266 -2.88 1.76 26.52
CA VAL A 266 -2.97 0.35 26.14
C VAL A 266 -3.23 -0.52 27.35
N LYS A 267 -4.34 -1.28 27.32
CA LYS A 267 -4.81 -2.09 28.44
C LYS A 267 -4.17 -3.47 28.54
N SER A 268 -3.61 -3.96 27.46
CA SER A 268 -2.89 -5.25 27.39
C SER A 268 -1.79 -5.19 26.35
N LEU A 269 -0.58 -5.48 26.77
CA LEU A 269 0.64 -5.56 25.96
C LEU A 269 1.40 -6.84 26.32
N PRO A 270 1.06 -7.98 25.75
CA PRO A 270 1.74 -9.24 26.05
C PRO A 270 3.24 -9.18 25.86
N LYS A 271 3.72 -8.44 24.86
CA LYS A 271 5.14 -8.30 24.57
C LYS A 271 5.51 -6.93 24.01
N VAL A 272 6.60 -6.37 24.53
CA VAL A 272 7.24 -5.14 24.00
C VAL A 272 8.72 -5.43 23.77
N GLU A 273 9.16 -5.28 22.53
CA GLU A 273 10.57 -5.40 22.14
C GLU A 273 11.07 -4.07 21.56
N LEU A 274 12.06 -3.49 22.22
CA LEU A 274 12.68 -2.21 21.83
C LEU A 274 14.16 -2.48 21.52
N ILE A 275 14.51 -2.48 20.24
CA ILE A 275 15.86 -2.83 19.76
C ILE A 275 16.50 -1.61 19.10
N ALA A 276 17.71 -1.26 19.54
CA ALA A 276 18.48 -0.13 19.01
C ALA A 276 17.71 1.21 19.05
N CYS A 277 16.95 1.47 20.13
CA CYS A 277 16.26 2.73 20.41
C CYS A 277 17.14 3.60 21.29
N TYR A 278 18.24 4.15 20.75
CA TYR A 278 19.36 4.70 21.51
C TYR A 278 19.05 5.90 22.40
N LYS A 279 18.10 6.77 22.01
CA LYS A 279 17.70 7.94 22.79
C LYS A 279 16.49 7.71 23.69
N LEU A 280 15.87 6.53 23.60
CA LEU A 280 14.70 6.26 24.39
C LEU A 280 15.03 6.25 25.88
N ALA A 281 14.59 7.28 26.59
CA ALA A 281 14.83 7.51 28.00
C ALA A 281 13.59 7.24 28.87
N LYS A 282 12.40 7.30 28.30
CA LYS A 282 11.15 7.17 29.04
C LYS A 282 10.14 6.31 28.33
N VAL A 283 9.56 5.36 29.06
CA VAL A 283 8.42 4.56 28.61
C VAL A 283 7.33 4.60 29.68
N ARG A 284 6.10 4.89 29.27
CA ARG A 284 4.90 4.88 30.13
C ARG A 284 4.00 3.73 29.71
N VAL A 285 3.55 2.94 30.65
CA VAL A 285 2.60 1.83 30.46
C VAL A 285 1.59 1.81 31.60
N GLN A 286 0.45 1.15 31.43
CA GLN A 286 -0.42 0.83 32.57
C GLN A 286 0.21 -0.27 33.43
N LYS A 287 0.03 -0.15 34.76
CA LYS A 287 0.37 -1.23 35.70
C LYS A 287 -0.47 -2.45 35.35
N ASN A 288 0.16 -3.60 35.25
CA ASN A 288 -0.45 -4.87 34.85
C ASN A 288 -0.84 -5.01 33.37
N ALA A 289 -0.60 -4.01 32.52
CA ALA A 289 -0.83 -4.16 31.08
C ALA A 289 0.32 -4.89 30.37
N LEU A 290 1.55 -4.76 30.87
CA LEU A 290 2.75 -5.27 30.25
C LEU A 290 3.07 -6.70 30.70
N GLY A 291 3.20 -7.61 29.73
CA GLY A 291 3.78 -8.93 29.92
C GLY A 291 5.33 -8.86 29.85
N ASP A 292 5.90 -9.30 28.75
CA ASP A 292 7.35 -9.33 28.57
C ASP A 292 7.88 -8.00 28.01
N LEU A 293 8.93 -7.45 28.61
CA LEU A 293 9.70 -6.32 28.09
C LEU A 293 11.12 -6.76 27.73
N SER A 294 11.48 -6.62 26.47
CA SER A 294 12.84 -6.85 25.98
C SER A 294 13.48 -5.55 25.50
N LEU A 295 14.63 -5.20 26.09
CA LEU A 295 15.44 -4.04 25.71
C LEU A 295 16.77 -4.55 25.20
N ASN A 296 17.07 -4.31 23.92
CA ASN A 296 18.32 -4.78 23.31
C ASN A 296 18.99 -3.65 22.52
N GLY A 297 20.34 -3.58 22.61
CA GLY A 297 21.12 -2.69 21.76
C GLY A 297 21.17 -1.22 22.21
N GLY A 298 21.31 -0.93 23.49
CA GLY A 298 21.78 0.37 23.96
C GLY A 298 20.72 1.44 24.18
N SER A 299 19.49 1.03 24.52
CA SER A 299 18.51 2.00 25.04
C SER A 299 19.05 2.65 26.34
N LYS A 300 18.93 3.98 26.44
CA LYS A 300 19.26 4.72 27.66
C LYS A 300 18.05 4.85 28.59
N LEU A 301 17.24 3.79 28.69
CA LEU A 301 16.03 3.84 29.49
C LEU A 301 16.37 4.16 30.95
N CYS A 302 16.04 5.37 31.37
CA CYS A 302 16.26 5.87 32.73
C CYS A 302 14.98 5.95 33.56
N ASP A 303 13.82 5.96 32.90
CA ASP A 303 12.53 6.12 33.54
C ASP A 303 11.49 5.18 32.90
N PHE A 304 11.11 4.15 33.65
CA PHE A 304 10.00 3.26 33.31
C PHE A 304 8.88 3.52 34.30
N THR A 305 7.85 4.21 33.85
CA THR A 305 6.71 4.56 34.68
C THR A 305 5.54 3.62 34.40
N ALA A 306 5.22 2.75 35.35
CA ALA A 306 3.98 2.00 35.37
C ALA A 306 2.90 2.84 36.08
N LEU A 307 1.85 3.22 35.35
CA LEU A 307 0.72 3.97 35.91
C LEU A 307 -0.27 2.99 36.54
N GLU A 308 -0.75 3.28 37.75
CA GLU A 308 -1.89 2.56 38.30
C GLU A 308 -3.14 2.90 37.48
N GLY A 309 -3.89 1.88 37.07
CA GLY A 309 -5.13 2.06 36.32
C GLY A 309 -6.13 2.87 37.16
N ALA A 310 -6.81 3.82 36.49
CA ALA A 310 -7.94 4.51 37.07
C ALA A 310 -9.17 3.62 37.10
#